data_df1b3a019077cb925221479a9b5080f5
#
_entry.id   df1b3a019077cb925221479a9b5080f5
#
_cell.length_a   1.000
_cell.length_b   1.000
_cell.length_c   1.000
_cell.angle_alpha   90.00
_cell.angle_beta   90.00
_cell.angle_gamma   90.00
#
_symmetry.space_group_name_H-M   'P 1'
#
loop_
_entity.id
_entity.type
_entity.pdbx_description
1 polymer ?
#
loop_
_entity_poly.entity_id
_entity_poly.type
_entity_poly.pdbx_seq_one_letter_code
_entity_poly.pdbx_strand_id
1 'polypeptide(L)'
;MSSIVAPERVLFAGEAGDIETLIEYPVEAPRAIAVGCHPHPLFGGSLTNKVIHTVSRAFLAAGAIAIRFNFRGVGASGGTHDHGEGETRDLLTLVAQARARWPQLPLWLGGFSFGSWVSLRAQAALEPALLVSVAPPVGRWDFSTIAPPRCPWLVIQGDRDELVDVEAVSRWLQDNATPMGPPPQLLRLADADHFFHGRLHEVKDAVTGFVIASAA
;
A
#
# COMPACT_ATOMS: atom_id res chain seq x y z
N MET A 1 -15.06 16.76 23.16
CA MET A 1 -14.11 15.64 23.33
C MET A 1 -14.32 14.70 22.17
N SER A 2 -13.39 14.63 21.21
CA SER A 2 -13.47 13.69 20.09
C SER A 2 -13.30 12.27 20.65
N SER A 3 -14.33 11.45 20.52
CA SER A 3 -14.24 10.04 20.94
C SER A 3 -13.36 9.29 19.95
N ILE A 4 -12.34 8.59 20.44
CA ILE A 4 -11.55 7.65 19.63
C ILE A 4 -12.52 6.57 19.16
N VAL A 5 -12.72 6.46 17.84
CA VAL A 5 -13.53 5.39 17.25
C VAL A 5 -12.71 4.10 17.29
N ALA A 6 -13.28 3.04 17.84
CA ALA A 6 -12.62 1.73 17.87
C ALA A 6 -12.43 1.20 16.43
N PRO A 7 -11.34 0.46 16.18
CA PRO A 7 -11.15 -0.21 14.90
C PRO A 7 -12.30 -1.16 14.56
N GLU A 8 -12.76 -1.14 13.33
CA GLU A 8 -13.87 -1.96 12.82
C GLU A 8 -13.31 -3.14 12.03
N ARG A 9 -13.74 -4.37 12.36
CA ARG A 9 -13.49 -5.55 11.52
C ARG A 9 -14.70 -5.81 10.64
N VAL A 10 -14.46 -5.92 9.34
CA VAL A 10 -15.52 -6.09 8.33
C VAL A 10 -15.11 -7.22 7.39
N LEU A 11 -16.08 -8.00 6.96
CA LEU A 11 -15.94 -8.92 5.83
C LEU A 11 -16.61 -8.27 4.62
N PHE A 12 -15.81 -7.82 3.65
CA PHE A 12 -16.33 -7.36 2.37
C PHE A 12 -16.52 -8.54 1.42
N ALA A 13 -17.60 -8.54 0.66
CA ALA A 13 -17.81 -9.57 -0.36
C ALA A 13 -16.75 -9.46 -1.47
N GLY A 14 -16.06 -10.55 -1.77
CA GLY A 14 -15.09 -10.67 -2.85
C GLY A 14 -15.45 -11.79 -3.83
N GLU A 15 -14.72 -11.88 -4.96
CA GLU A 15 -14.96 -12.93 -5.97
C GLU A 15 -14.65 -14.34 -5.46
N ALA A 16 -13.62 -14.49 -4.64
CA ALA A 16 -13.16 -15.78 -4.11
C ALA A 16 -13.69 -16.09 -2.71
N GLY A 17 -14.63 -15.33 -2.22
CA GLY A 17 -15.16 -15.35 -0.86
C GLY A 17 -14.95 -14.01 -0.17
N ASP A 18 -15.23 -13.94 1.12
CA ASP A 18 -15.10 -12.71 1.90
C ASP A 18 -13.65 -12.20 1.94
N ILE A 19 -13.50 -10.88 2.04
CA ILE A 19 -12.21 -10.19 2.22
C ILE A 19 -12.17 -9.65 3.66
N GLU A 20 -11.35 -10.27 4.51
CA GLU A 20 -11.15 -9.83 5.89
C GLU A 20 -10.46 -8.46 5.92
N THR A 21 -11.11 -7.48 6.55
CA THR A 21 -10.70 -6.09 6.52
C THR A 21 -10.72 -5.48 7.92
N LEU A 22 -9.73 -4.66 8.23
CA LEU A 22 -9.64 -3.83 9.43
C LEU A 22 -9.64 -2.36 9.02
N ILE A 23 -10.57 -1.59 9.58
CA ILE A 23 -10.76 -0.17 9.31
C ILE A 23 -10.46 0.62 10.58
N GLU A 24 -9.57 1.60 10.47
CA GLU A 24 -9.23 2.54 11.55
C GLU A 24 -9.61 3.96 11.11
N TYR A 25 -10.23 4.70 12.02
CA TYR A 25 -10.76 6.03 11.75
C TYR A 25 -9.88 7.12 12.36
N PRO A 26 -9.64 8.24 11.67
CA PRO A 26 -8.96 9.40 12.24
C PRO A 26 -9.85 10.05 13.31
N VAL A 27 -9.23 10.83 14.20
CA VAL A 27 -9.95 11.56 15.26
C VAL A 27 -10.80 12.69 14.69
N GLU A 28 -10.29 13.32 13.63
CA GLU A 28 -10.97 14.42 12.94
C GLU A 28 -11.72 13.91 11.70
N ALA A 29 -12.45 14.81 11.03
CA ALA A 29 -13.11 14.48 9.78
C ALA A 29 -12.13 13.91 8.76
N PRO A 30 -12.43 12.74 8.15
CA PRO A 30 -11.51 12.08 7.26
C PRO A 30 -11.27 12.88 5.96
N ARG A 31 -10.00 12.90 5.52
CA ARG A 31 -9.55 13.58 4.30
C ARG A 31 -9.40 12.64 3.10
N ALA A 32 -9.29 11.34 3.35
CA ALA A 32 -9.08 10.30 2.34
C ALA A 32 -9.51 8.93 2.86
N ILE A 33 -9.67 7.98 1.96
CA ILE A 33 -9.57 6.55 2.26
C ILE A 33 -8.16 6.08 1.88
N ALA A 34 -7.50 5.31 2.74
CA ALA A 34 -6.17 4.79 2.49
C ALA A 34 -6.16 3.27 2.60
N VAL A 35 -5.73 2.58 1.56
CA VAL A 35 -5.70 1.10 1.52
C VAL A 35 -4.26 0.61 1.54
N GLY A 36 -3.95 -0.30 2.48
CA GLY A 36 -2.65 -0.91 2.67
C GLY A 36 -2.62 -2.38 2.27
N CYS A 37 -1.74 -2.74 1.33
CA CYS A 37 -1.54 -4.09 0.80
C CYS A 37 -0.35 -4.77 1.49
N HIS A 38 -0.58 -5.90 2.16
CA HIS A 38 0.44 -6.63 2.92
C HIS A 38 1.41 -7.43 2.02
N PRO A 39 2.57 -7.91 2.55
CA PRO A 39 3.52 -8.69 1.78
C PRO A 39 2.98 -10.09 1.44
N HIS A 40 3.84 -10.91 0.82
CA HIS A 40 3.46 -12.17 0.20
C HIS A 40 2.70 -13.13 1.13
N PRO A 41 1.48 -13.57 0.74
CA PRO A 41 0.63 -14.43 1.55
C PRO A 41 1.31 -15.72 2.04
N LEU A 42 1.99 -16.42 1.12
CA LEU A 42 2.60 -17.72 1.42
C LEU A 42 3.88 -17.62 2.29
N PHE A 43 4.38 -16.41 2.55
CA PHE A 43 5.52 -16.16 3.44
C PHE A 43 5.09 -15.43 4.73
N GLY A 44 3.86 -15.69 5.19
CA GLY A 44 3.34 -15.15 6.45
C GLY A 44 2.86 -13.71 6.37
N GLY A 45 2.69 -13.18 5.16
CA GLY A 45 2.06 -11.87 4.94
C GLY A 45 0.62 -11.83 5.42
N SER A 46 0.24 -10.77 6.12
CA SER A 46 -1.12 -10.51 6.59
C SER A 46 -1.34 -9.04 6.89
N LEU A 47 -2.58 -8.64 7.12
CA LEU A 47 -2.95 -7.27 7.53
C LEU A 47 -2.28 -6.81 8.84
N THR A 48 -1.70 -7.73 9.62
CA THR A 48 -0.98 -7.43 10.86
C THR A 48 0.53 -7.26 10.65
N ASN A 49 1.06 -7.42 9.42
CA ASN A 49 2.47 -7.21 9.13
C ASN A 49 2.92 -5.81 9.59
N LYS A 50 4.07 -5.74 10.27
CA LYS A 50 4.54 -4.51 10.93
C LYS A 50 4.80 -3.36 9.96
N VAL A 51 5.33 -3.64 8.75
CA VAL A 51 5.64 -2.59 7.76
C VAL A 51 4.34 -1.98 7.25
N ILE A 52 3.39 -2.79 6.75
CA ILE A 52 2.13 -2.26 6.24
C ILE A 52 1.27 -1.63 7.35
N HIS A 53 1.34 -2.15 8.57
CA HIS A 53 0.74 -1.49 9.73
C HIS A 53 1.34 -0.10 9.94
N THR A 54 2.67 0.06 9.82
CA THR A 54 3.36 1.34 9.96
C THR A 54 2.93 2.34 8.88
N VAL A 55 2.86 1.91 7.61
CA VAL A 55 2.35 2.73 6.50
C VAL A 55 0.90 3.18 6.78
N SER A 56 0.04 2.25 7.19
CA SER A 56 -1.37 2.56 7.52
C SER A 56 -1.48 3.53 8.70
N ARG A 57 -0.61 3.41 9.71
CA ARG A 57 -0.56 4.36 10.83
C ARG A 57 -0.11 5.77 10.41
N ALA A 58 0.76 5.86 9.40
CA ALA A 58 1.14 7.14 8.81
C ALA A 58 -0.03 7.78 8.06
N PHE A 59 -0.75 7.01 7.25
CA PHE A 59 -1.97 7.48 6.59
C PHE A 59 -3.04 7.95 7.58
N LEU A 60 -3.27 7.16 8.64
CA LEU A 60 -4.22 7.51 9.70
C LEU A 60 -3.83 8.82 10.40
N ALA A 61 -2.53 9.00 10.71
CA ALA A 61 -2.03 10.23 11.33
C ALA A 61 -2.16 11.44 10.41
N ALA A 62 -2.13 11.24 9.10
CA ALA A 62 -2.37 12.27 8.08
C ALA A 62 -3.87 12.52 7.81
N GLY A 63 -4.77 11.88 8.55
CA GLY A 63 -6.22 12.11 8.50
C GLY A 63 -7.00 11.19 7.55
N ALA A 64 -6.43 10.07 7.10
CA ALA A 64 -7.18 9.11 6.29
C ALA A 64 -7.94 8.09 7.15
N ILE A 65 -9.05 7.57 6.64
CA ILE A 65 -9.59 6.28 7.05
C ILE A 65 -8.62 5.22 6.57
N ALA A 66 -7.92 4.53 7.48
CA ALA A 66 -6.90 3.55 7.13
C ALA A 66 -7.50 2.15 7.07
N ILE A 67 -7.40 1.51 5.91
CA ILE A 67 -7.96 0.19 5.61
C ILE A 67 -6.80 -0.77 5.36
N ARG A 68 -6.73 -1.84 6.14
CA ARG A 68 -5.86 -2.99 5.90
C ARG A 68 -6.72 -4.23 5.71
N PHE A 69 -6.33 -5.10 4.82
CA PHE A 69 -7.10 -6.31 4.52
C PHE A 69 -6.17 -7.50 4.34
N ASN A 70 -6.71 -8.69 4.44
CA ASN A 70 -6.02 -9.91 4.11
C ASN A 70 -6.29 -10.29 2.66
N PHE A 71 -5.23 -10.54 1.89
CA PHE A 71 -5.36 -11.16 0.58
C PHE A 71 -6.03 -12.53 0.68
N ARG A 72 -6.58 -13.01 -0.44
CA ARG A 72 -7.20 -14.32 -0.55
C ARG A 72 -6.34 -15.44 0.06
N GLY A 73 -6.97 -16.35 0.79
CA GLY A 73 -6.30 -17.45 1.47
C GLY A 73 -5.57 -17.08 2.76
N VAL A 74 -5.68 -15.82 3.24
CA VAL A 74 -5.07 -15.37 4.50
C VAL A 74 -6.15 -15.04 5.53
N GLY A 75 -5.98 -15.51 6.77
CA GLY A 75 -6.91 -15.24 7.86
C GLY A 75 -8.31 -15.71 7.56
N ALA A 76 -9.30 -14.82 7.67
CA ALA A 76 -10.70 -15.08 7.33
C ALA A 76 -11.04 -14.73 5.87
N SER A 77 -10.08 -14.33 5.04
CA SER A 77 -10.31 -14.11 3.61
C SER A 77 -10.46 -15.43 2.87
N GLY A 78 -11.49 -15.52 2.02
CA GLY A 78 -11.77 -16.68 1.19
C GLY A 78 -10.75 -16.88 0.07
N GLY A 79 -10.89 -18.00 -0.67
CA GLY A 79 -10.05 -18.34 -1.81
C GLY A 79 -8.66 -18.84 -1.46
N THR A 80 -7.77 -18.80 -2.45
CA THR A 80 -6.36 -19.22 -2.35
C THR A 80 -5.48 -18.25 -3.11
N HIS A 81 -4.20 -18.20 -2.77
CA HIS A 81 -3.21 -17.39 -3.47
C HIS A 81 -3.23 -17.62 -4.98
N ASP A 82 -3.29 -16.54 -5.76
CA ASP A 82 -3.47 -16.56 -7.23
C ASP A 82 -2.40 -15.72 -7.95
N HIS A 83 -1.16 -15.81 -7.47
CA HIS A 83 0.03 -15.23 -8.08
C HIS A 83 -0.09 -13.74 -8.46
N GLY A 84 -0.91 -12.99 -7.71
CA GLY A 84 -1.14 -11.56 -7.89
C GLY A 84 -2.35 -11.21 -8.77
N GLU A 85 -2.85 -12.13 -9.58
CA GLU A 85 -4.02 -11.87 -10.43
C GLU A 85 -5.28 -11.70 -9.57
N GLY A 86 -5.56 -12.69 -8.76
CA GLY A 86 -6.70 -12.67 -7.85
C GLY A 86 -6.57 -11.60 -6.77
N GLU A 87 -5.37 -11.43 -6.21
CA GLU A 87 -5.08 -10.40 -5.21
C GLU A 87 -5.32 -8.99 -5.76
N THR A 88 -5.01 -8.77 -7.05
CA THR A 88 -5.31 -7.49 -7.74
C THR A 88 -6.82 -7.29 -7.87
N ARG A 89 -7.59 -8.33 -8.25
CA ARG A 89 -9.06 -8.26 -8.33
C ARG A 89 -9.69 -8.01 -6.97
N ASP A 90 -9.18 -8.65 -5.91
CA ASP A 90 -9.66 -8.41 -4.53
C ASP A 90 -9.44 -6.95 -4.10
N LEU A 91 -8.27 -6.38 -4.43
CA LEU A 91 -7.98 -4.97 -4.16
C LEU A 91 -8.95 -4.04 -4.91
N LEU A 92 -9.21 -4.31 -6.20
CA LEU A 92 -10.17 -3.53 -6.99
C LEU A 92 -11.57 -3.60 -6.38
N THR A 93 -12.02 -4.79 -5.99
CA THR A 93 -13.33 -5.02 -5.37
C THR A 93 -13.44 -4.33 -4.01
N LEU A 94 -12.41 -4.44 -3.17
CA LEU A 94 -12.36 -3.76 -1.87
C LEU A 94 -12.46 -2.23 -2.02
N VAL A 95 -11.67 -1.66 -2.94
CA VAL A 95 -11.67 -0.21 -3.17
C VAL A 95 -13.02 0.27 -3.72
N ALA A 96 -13.67 -0.50 -4.59
CA ALA A 96 -15.01 -0.15 -5.08
C ALA A 96 -16.02 -0.06 -3.93
N GLN A 97 -16.01 -1.02 -3.00
CA GLN A 97 -16.88 -1.00 -1.82
C GLN A 97 -16.52 0.13 -0.83
N ALA A 98 -15.23 0.40 -0.64
CA ALA A 98 -14.79 1.53 0.18
C ALA A 98 -15.23 2.87 -0.43
N ARG A 99 -15.11 3.05 -1.74
CA ARG A 99 -15.61 4.26 -2.44
C ARG A 99 -17.12 4.39 -2.37
N ALA A 100 -17.85 3.29 -2.42
CA ALA A 100 -19.32 3.34 -2.22
C ALA A 100 -19.70 3.80 -0.81
N ARG A 101 -18.89 3.44 0.21
CA ARG A 101 -19.09 3.87 1.60
C ARG A 101 -18.64 5.32 1.85
N TRP A 102 -17.61 5.81 1.14
CA TRP A 102 -17.06 7.17 1.27
C TRP A 102 -16.82 7.81 -0.11
N PRO A 103 -17.88 8.14 -0.86
CA PRO A 103 -17.77 8.50 -2.27
C PRO A 103 -17.04 9.82 -2.56
N GLN A 104 -16.92 10.70 -1.56
CA GLN A 104 -16.27 12.01 -1.73
C GLN A 104 -14.80 12.02 -1.35
N LEU A 105 -14.28 10.92 -0.79
CA LEU A 105 -12.91 10.87 -0.32
C LEU A 105 -11.96 10.35 -1.42
N PRO A 106 -10.82 11.02 -1.65
CA PRO A 106 -9.80 10.52 -2.54
C PRO A 106 -9.17 9.23 -1.98
N LEU A 107 -8.64 8.39 -2.89
CA LEU A 107 -7.93 7.18 -2.52
C LEU A 107 -6.43 7.45 -2.35
N TRP A 108 -5.86 7.03 -1.22
CA TRP A 108 -4.44 6.83 -1.03
C TRP A 108 -4.14 5.34 -1.04
N LEU A 109 -3.10 4.94 -1.74
CA LEU A 109 -2.79 3.52 -1.89
C LEU A 109 -1.37 3.24 -1.40
N GLY A 110 -1.19 2.16 -0.65
CA GLY A 110 0.11 1.76 -0.14
C GLY A 110 0.31 0.26 -0.21
N GLY A 111 1.55 -0.17 -0.40
CA GLY A 111 1.89 -1.59 -0.40
C GLY A 111 3.31 -1.85 0.07
N PHE A 112 3.51 -3.04 0.63
CA PHE A 112 4.82 -3.53 1.02
C PHE A 112 5.16 -4.81 0.26
N SER A 113 6.35 -4.88 -0.34
CA SER A 113 6.88 -6.04 -1.05
C SER A 113 5.87 -6.54 -2.12
N PHE A 114 5.40 -7.77 -2.05
CA PHE A 114 4.34 -8.29 -2.92
C PHE A 114 3.12 -7.36 -2.97
N GLY A 115 2.71 -6.80 -1.83
CA GLY A 115 1.59 -5.85 -1.77
C GLY A 115 1.87 -4.55 -2.54
N SER A 116 3.13 -4.10 -2.63
CA SER A 116 3.48 -2.96 -3.48
C SER A 116 3.34 -3.29 -4.97
N TRP A 117 3.70 -4.50 -5.38
CA TRP A 117 3.51 -4.96 -6.76
C TRP A 117 2.02 -5.08 -7.12
N VAL A 118 1.19 -5.67 -6.23
CA VAL A 118 -0.27 -5.73 -6.42
C VAL A 118 -0.88 -4.33 -6.52
N SER A 119 -0.48 -3.39 -5.65
CA SER A 119 -0.98 -2.01 -5.68
C SER A 119 -0.57 -1.28 -6.96
N LEU A 120 0.66 -1.50 -7.44
CA LEU A 120 1.16 -0.95 -8.71
C LEU A 120 0.40 -1.52 -9.92
N ARG A 121 0.03 -2.79 -9.92
CA ARG A 121 -0.81 -3.38 -10.98
C ARG A 121 -2.22 -2.78 -11.02
N ALA A 122 -2.79 -2.49 -9.85
CA ALA A 122 -4.15 -1.97 -9.73
C ALA A 122 -4.23 -0.45 -9.95
N GLN A 123 -3.13 0.30 -9.79
CA GLN A 123 -3.18 1.76 -9.67
C GLN A 123 -3.75 2.47 -10.90
N ALA A 124 -3.52 1.95 -12.12
CA ALA A 124 -4.05 2.56 -13.34
C ALA A 124 -5.59 2.51 -13.39
N ALA A 125 -6.21 1.45 -12.87
CA ALA A 125 -7.66 1.32 -12.79
C ALA A 125 -8.24 2.04 -11.57
N LEU A 126 -7.46 2.15 -10.48
CA LEU A 126 -7.89 2.77 -9.24
C LEU A 126 -7.72 4.29 -9.22
N GLU A 127 -6.81 4.84 -10.03
CA GLU A 127 -6.50 6.27 -10.08
C GLU A 127 -6.34 6.88 -8.66
N PRO A 128 -5.36 6.39 -7.86
CA PRO A 128 -5.16 6.94 -6.52
C PRO A 128 -4.66 8.38 -6.58
N ALA A 129 -5.02 9.18 -5.57
CA ALA A 129 -4.51 10.55 -5.43
C ALA A 129 -3.04 10.59 -5.00
N LEU A 130 -2.55 9.52 -4.34
CA LEU A 130 -1.13 9.28 -4.07
C LEU A 130 -0.85 7.79 -3.90
N LEU A 131 0.42 7.41 -4.10
CA LEU A 131 0.88 6.03 -3.98
C LEU A 131 2.15 5.93 -3.12
N VAL A 132 2.22 4.88 -2.28
CA VAL A 132 3.41 4.54 -1.49
C VAL A 132 3.79 3.09 -1.75
N SER A 133 5.00 2.86 -2.25
CA SER A 133 5.56 1.53 -2.49
C SER A 133 6.75 1.30 -1.56
N VAL A 134 6.65 0.34 -0.65
CA VAL A 134 7.74 -0.02 0.27
C VAL A 134 8.36 -1.33 -0.20
N ALA A 135 9.66 -1.33 -0.45
CA ALA A 135 10.43 -2.45 -0.97
C ALA A 135 9.76 -3.15 -2.17
N PRO A 136 9.46 -2.43 -3.28
CA PRO A 136 8.82 -3.03 -4.45
C PRO A 136 9.72 -4.12 -5.03
N PRO A 137 9.20 -5.35 -5.26
CA PRO A 137 10.03 -6.51 -5.59
C PRO A 137 10.46 -6.55 -7.07
N VAL A 138 11.07 -5.47 -7.54
CA VAL A 138 11.63 -5.34 -8.89
C VAL A 138 12.65 -6.43 -9.16
N GLY A 139 12.54 -7.08 -10.32
CA GLY A 139 13.40 -8.20 -10.70
C GLY A 139 12.97 -9.56 -10.15
N ARG A 140 11.96 -9.62 -9.26
CA ARG A 140 11.41 -10.88 -8.74
C ARG A 140 10.05 -11.23 -9.33
N TRP A 141 9.31 -10.24 -9.79
CA TRP A 141 8.06 -10.37 -10.53
C TRP A 141 8.10 -9.55 -11.81
N ASP A 142 7.13 -9.76 -12.67
CA ASP A 142 7.02 -9.01 -13.91
C ASP A 142 6.49 -7.59 -13.64
N PHE A 143 7.35 -6.62 -13.86
CA PHE A 143 7.06 -5.19 -13.78
C PHE A 143 6.91 -4.54 -15.17
N SER A 144 7.10 -5.30 -16.26
CA SER A 144 7.10 -4.76 -17.62
C SER A 144 5.74 -4.24 -18.08
N THR A 145 4.66 -4.77 -17.49
CA THR A 145 3.27 -4.40 -17.80
C THR A 145 2.73 -3.29 -16.90
N ILE A 146 3.51 -2.83 -15.93
CA ILE A 146 3.06 -1.81 -14.98
C ILE A 146 3.23 -0.43 -15.61
N ALA A 147 2.10 0.23 -15.87
CA ALA A 147 2.12 1.63 -16.30
C ALA A 147 2.63 2.53 -15.16
N PRO A 148 3.45 3.54 -15.44
CA PRO A 148 3.90 4.48 -14.43
C PRO A 148 2.72 5.21 -13.77
N PRO A 149 2.73 5.38 -12.44
CA PRO A 149 1.70 6.14 -11.73
C PRO A 149 1.62 7.59 -12.21
N ARG A 150 0.39 8.11 -12.31
CA ARG A 150 0.13 9.51 -12.69
C ARG A 150 -0.03 10.43 -11.48
N CYS A 151 -0.04 9.88 -10.28
CA CYS A 151 -0.14 10.61 -9.01
C CYS A 151 1.24 10.78 -8.35
N PRO A 152 1.39 11.64 -7.34
CA PRO A 152 2.54 11.65 -6.46
C PRO A 152 2.84 10.24 -5.93
N TRP A 153 4.10 9.81 -6.04
CA TRP A 153 4.52 8.46 -5.73
C TRP A 153 5.82 8.44 -4.92
N LEU A 154 5.74 7.86 -3.72
CA LEU A 154 6.89 7.60 -2.85
C LEU A 154 7.28 6.13 -2.94
N VAL A 155 8.57 5.89 -3.18
CA VAL A 155 9.20 4.57 -3.09
C VAL A 155 10.19 4.58 -1.93
N ILE A 156 10.08 3.62 -1.02
CA ILE A 156 11.01 3.46 0.11
C ILE A 156 11.73 2.13 -0.06
N GLN A 157 13.07 2.17 -0.07
CA GLN A 157 13.91 0.99 -0.27
C GLN A 157 15.06 0.95 0.74
N GLY A 158 15.30 -0.21 1.34
CA GLY A 158 16.45 -0.44 2.20
C GLY A 158 17.73 -0.68 1.39
N ASP A 159 18.85 -0.08 1.79
CA ASP A 159 20.14 -0.27 1.10
C ASP A 159 20.76 -1.64 1.36
N ARG A 160 20.33 -2.36 2.41
CA ARG A 160 20.73 -3.73 2.72
C ARG A 160 19.58 -4.73 2.59
N ASP A 161 18.63 -4.41 1.73
CA ASP A 161 17.53 -5.33 1.43
C ASP A 161 18.11 -6.60 0.76
N GLU A 162 18.00 -7.73 1.45
CA GLU A 162 18.53 -9.02 1.03
C GLU A 162 17.65 -9.72 -0.01
N LEU A 163 16.44 -9.22 -0.24
CA LEU A 163 15.47 -9.78 -1.19
C LEU A 163 15.36 -8.98 -2.48
N VAL A 164 15.58 -7.66 -2.41
CA VAL A 164 15.37 -6.73 -3.53
C VAL A 164 16.58 -5.82 -3.70
N ASP A 165 17.23 -5.91 -4.85
CA ASP A 165 18.36 -5.05 -5.20
C ASP A 165 17.91 -3.59 -5.36
N VAL A 166 18.42 -2.70 -4.51
CA VAL A 166 18.12 -1.27 -4.53
C VAL A 166 18.50 -0.61 -5.86
N GLU A 167 19.56 -1.08 -6.51
CA GLU A 167 19.99 -0.54 -7.79
C GLU A 167 19.04 -1.00 -8.93
N ALA A 168 18.45 -2.19 -8.82
CA ALA A 168 17.40 -2.62 -9.76
C ALA A 168 16.16 -1.75 -9.62
N VAL A 169 15.76 -1.41 -8.39
CA VAL A 169 14.65 -0.47 -8.13
C VAL A 169 14.98 0.90 -8.71
N SER A 170 16.17 1.42 -8.46
CA SER A 170 16.60 2.73 -8.96
C SER A 170 16.57 2.81 -10.49
N ARG A 171 17.13 1.79 -11.17
CA ARG A 171 17.09 1.70 -12.66
C ARG A 171 15.66 1.63 -13.17
N TRP A 172 14.82 0.76 -12.59
CA TRP A 172 13.43 0.62 -13.01
C TRP A 172 12.65 1.93 -12.88
N LEU A 173 12.87 2.70 -11.82
CA LEU A 173 12.23 4.01 -11.63
C LEU A 173 12.69 5.02 -12.68
N GLN A 174 13.99 5.02 -13.07
CA GLN A 174 14.53 5.89 -14.11
C GLN A 174 13.96 5.54 -15.49
N ASP A 175 13.90 4.25 -15.83
CA ASP A 175 13.39 3.75 -17.11
C ASP A 175 11.88 3.97 -17.27
N ASN A 176 11.14 4.07 -16.14
CA ASN A 176 9.70 4.27 -16.11
C ASN A 176 9.29 5.69 -15.66
N ALA A 177 10.22 6.63 -15.57
CA ALA A 177 9.90 8.03 -15.35
C ALA A 177 9.13 8.57 -16.56
N THR A 178 7.87 8.99 -16.36
CA THR A 178 7.07 9.54 -17.47
C THR A 178 6.94 11.05 -17.38
N PRO A 179 6.81 11.73 -18.53
CA PRO A 179 6.46 13.15 -18.56
C PRO A 179 4.98 13.42 -18.17
N MET A 180 4.16 12.38 -17.92
CA MET A 180 2.72 12.48 -17.69
C MET A 180 2.31 12.55 -16.22
N GLY A 181 3.25 12.47 -15.28
CA GLY A 181 3.00 12.56 -13.83
C GLY A 181 4.19 13.18 -13.10
N PRO A 182 4.05 13.49 -11.81
CA PRO A 182 5.19 13.91 -11.01
C PRO A 182 6.24 12.78 -10.94
N PRO A 183 7.54 13.10 -10.96
CA PRO A 183 8.58 12.07 -10.86
C PRO A 183 8.44 11.31 -9.53
N PRO A 184 8.71 9.99 -9.53
CA PRO A 184 8.71 9.21 -8.29
C PRO A 184 9.78 9.73 -7.33
N GLN A 185 9.45 9.79 -6.04
CA GLN A 185 10.40 10.10 -4.99
C GLN A 185 10.97 8.80 -4.45
N LEU A 186 12.26 8.53 -4.66
CA LEU A 186 12.96 7.39 -4.07
C LEU A 186 13.63 7.79 -2.76
N LEU A 187 13.21 7.21 -1.65
CA LEU A 187 13.90 7.28 -0.38
C LEU A 187 14.67 5.99 -0.13
N ARG A 188 15.98 6.08 -0.10
CA ARG A 188 16.86 4.98 0.31
C ARG A 188 17.14 5.11 1.80
N LEU A 189 16.87 4.05 2.56
CA LEU A 189 17.20 3.98 3.99
C LEU A 189 18.50 3.22 4.17
N ALA A 190 19.54 3.93 4.58
CA ALA A 190 20.87 3.35 4.83
C ALA A 190 20.77 2.24 5.87
N ASP A 191 21.48 1.13 5.62
CA ASP A 191 21.54 -0.04 6.52
C ASP A 191 20.20 -0.73 6.84
N ALA A 192 19.10 -0.39 6.14
CA ALA A 192 17.82 -1.05 6.34
C ALA A 192 17.73 -2.35 5.53
N ASP A 193 17.26 -3.41 6.17
CA ASP A 193 16.91 -4.69 5.54
C ASP A 193 15.52 -4.64 4.90
N HIS A 194 15.06 -5.76 4.28
CA HIS A 194 13.77 -5.86 3.63
C HIS A 194 12.58 -5.52 4.55
N PHE A 195 12.66 -5.87 5.83
CA PHE A 195 11.59 -5.67 6.81
C PHE A 195 11.74 -4.41 7.66
N PHE A 196 12.77 -3.60 7.37
CA PHE A 196 13.06 -2.35 8.09
C PHE A 196 13.19 -2.54 9.60
N HIS A 197 13.87 -3.61 10.04
CA HIS A 197 14.05 -3.89 11.46
C HIS A 197 14.75 -2.72 12.17
N GLY A 198 14.12 -2.25 13.26
CA GLY A 198 14.61 -1.08 14.01
C GLY A 198 14.41 0.27 13.32
N ARG A 199 13.94 0.32 12.06
CA ARG A 199 13.82 1.52 11.22
C ARG A 199 12.38 1.90 10.84
N LEU A 200 11.36 1.22 11.40
CA LEU A 200 9.95 1.48 11.09
C LEU A 200 9.50 2.91 11.39
N HIS A 201 10.14 3.59 12.33
CA HIS A 201 9.86 4.99 12.61
C HIS A 201 10.22 5.89 11.42
N GLU A 202 11.33 5.63 10.73
CA GLU A 202 11.74 6.37 9.54
C GLU A 202 10.78 6.14 8.37
N VAL A 203 10.31 4.90 8.19
CA VAL A 203 9.24 4.60 7.21
C VAL A 203 7.99 5.42 7.52
N LYS A 204 7.57 5.45 8.80
CA LYS A 204 6.39 6.23 9.23
C LYS A 204 6.57 7.71 8.95
N ASP A 205 7.70 8.29 9.34
CA ASP A 205 7.97 9.72 9.20
C ASP A 205 8.03 10.12 7.72
N ALA A 206 8.68 9.30 6.89
CA ALA A 206 8.76 9.51 5.44
C ALA A 206 7.36 9.49 4.79
N VAL A 207 6.55 8.49 5.09
CA VAL A 207 5.17 8.40 4.56
C VAL A 207 4.33 9.58 5.04
N THR A 208 4.41 9.93 6.34
CA THR A 208 3.64 11.06 6.89
C THR A 208 4.02 12.38 6.22
N GLY A 209 5.33 12.65 6.10
CA GLY A 209 5.83 13.86 5.44
C GLY A 209 5.43 13.94 3.97
N PHE A 210 5.56 12.83 3.23
CA PHE A 210 5.15 12.74 1.84
C PHE A 210 3.65 13.02 1.64
N VAL A 211 2.81 12.40 2.47
CA VAL A 211 1.35 12.57 2.38
C VAL A 211 0.95 14.02 2.66
N ILE A 212 1.52 14.65 3.71
CA ILE A 212 1.23 16.04 4.04
C ILE A 212 1.63 16.96 2.88
N ALA A 213 2.80 16.75 2.29
CA ALA A 213 3.29 17.58 1.17
C ALA A 213 2.49 17.36 -0.13
N SER A 214 1.95 16.16 -0.36
CA SER A 214 1.21 15.82 -1.58
C SER A 214 -0.28 16.11 -1.51
N ALA A 215 -0.86 16.22 -0.31
CA ALA A 215 -2.29 16.45 -0.08
C ALA A 215 -2.62 17.92 0.30
N ALA A 216 -1.62 18.80 0.28
CA ALA A 216 -1.77 20.24 0.43
C ALA A 216 -2.18 20.87 -0.89
#